data_245903dcf42df66aeb221aecf602f2e5
#
_entry.id   245903dcf42df66aeb221aecf602f2e5
#
_cell.length_a   1.000
_cell.length_b   1.000
_cell.length_c   1.000
_cell.angle_alpha   90.00
_cell.angle_beta   90.00
_cell.angle_gamma   90.00
#
_symmetry.space_group_name_H-M   'P 1'
#
loop_
_entity.id
_entity.type
_entity.pdbx_description
1 polymer ?
#
loop_
_entity_poly.entity_id
_entity_poly.type
_entity_poly.pdbx_seq_one_letter_code
_entity_poly.pdbx_strand_id
1 'polypeptide(L)'
;MTDYNFLQPLALRHGAKLRNRTVFAPTTLSASFFNGVASTDDVEYYRHRAGGVAMVIVGASYVDDLGRGFPGQLGISDDNQLAGLKRLVGAIHDGGSKAVVQLHHAGRMSYSDLLPGGQATVAPSAIPNTPDSETPRELTDNEIREIVEDFGRATKRAINAGFDGVEIHGANHYLLQQFFSPSSNKRTDSWGTDRTAFPLAVAHKVADVIRENAESGFILGYRISPEETNVDGYRINDTVDFAQQLTNEVPLDYLNLSQPVANQSPFVSPEIKTPVAKLYRDALPEDVAVLAVGNVRKGQDAEAALADTGADLVGLAVELIIEPKWVEKVAAGQEDALNQKLSELDYVDLHLPQATVDSLLKPMFGEVVPWAGSDNEVAEHGTML
;
A
#
# COMPACT_ATOMS: atom_id res chain seq x y z
N MET A 1 -13.40 -27.91 -8.26
CA MET A 1 -13.16 -26.63 -7.55
C MET A 1 -12.07 -26.92 -6.54
N THR A 2 -11.01 -26.18 -6.58
CA THR A 2 -9.91 -26.29 -5.61
C THR A 2 -10.40 -25.72 -4.28
N ASP A 3 -10.26 -26.48 -3.20
CA ASP A 3 -10.76 -26.11 -1.86
C ASP A 3 -9.67 -25.34 -1.09
N TYR A 4 -9.31 -24.17 -1.61
CA TYR A 4 -8.32 -23.29 -0.99
C TYR A 4 -8.95 -22.42 0.10
N ASN A 5 -8.28 -22.27 1.25
CA ASN A 5 -8.73 -21.42 2.36
C ASN A 5 -8.79 -19.94 1.97
N PHE A 6 -7.89 -19.46 1.13
CA PHE A 6 -7.91 -18.06 0.68
C PHE A 6 -9.15 -17.72 -0.18
N LEU A 7 -9.89 -18.72 -0.70
CA LEU A 7 -11.16 -18.51 -1.40
C LEU A 7 -12.36 -18.44 -0.46
N GLN A 8 -12.18 -18.71 0.83
CA GLN A 8 -13.26 -18.65 1.84
C GLN A 8 -13.49 -17.18 2.27
N PRO A 9 -14.74 -16.84 2.63
CA PRO A 9 -15.06 -15.49 3.09
C PRO A 9 -14.38 -15.15 4.43
N LEU A 10 -14.20 -13.85 4.66
CA LEU A 10 -13.68 -13.30 5.92
C LEU A 10 -14.55 -12.12 6.35
N ALA A 11 -14.88 -12.05 7.64
CA ALA A 11 -15.47 -10.84 8.25
C ALA A 11 -14.36 -10.06 8.96
N LEU A 12 -14.24 -8.77 8.65
CA LEU A 12 -13.35 -7.87 9.36
C LEU A 12 -13.99 -7.39 10.67
N ARG A 13 -13.18 -6.91 11.57
CA ARG A 13 -13.51 -6.53 12.96
C ARG A 13 -14.71 -5.56 13.06
N HIS A 14 -14.83 -4.59 12.13
CA HIS A 14 -15.92 -3.60 12.15
C HIS A 14 -17.11 -3.96 11.24
N GLY A 15 -17.19 -5.23 10.81
CA GLY A 15 -18.37 -5.77 10.15
C GLY A 15 -18.31 -5.79 8.62
N ALA A 16 -17.24 -5.30 8.01
CA ALA A 16 -17.04 -5.46 6.57
C ALA A 16 -16.88 -6.95 6.22
N LYS A 17 -17.59 -7.41 5.19
CA LYS A 17 -17.53 -8.80 4.71
C LYS A 17 -16.77 -8.87 3.40
N LEU A 18 -15.71 -9.66 3.40
CA LEU A 18 -14.92 -10.00 2.23
C LEU A 18 -15.37 -11.36 1.68
N ARG A 19 -15.60 -11.44 0.38
CA ARG A 19 -16.09 -12.69 -0.28
C ARG A 19 -15.04 -13.80 -0.34
N ASN A 20 -13.75 -13.43 -0.23
CA ASN A 20 -12.61 -14.32 -0.10
C ASN A 20 -11.48 -13.55 0.63
N ARG A 21 -10.30 -14.15 0.76
CA ARG A 21 -9.16 -13.57 1.49
C ARG A 21 -8.11 -12.95 0.56
N THR A 22 -8.43 -12.70 -0.73
CA THR A 22 -7.49 -12.10 -1.67
C THR A 22 -7.69 -10.59 -1.76
N VAL A 23 -6.58 -9.86 -1.80
CA VAL A 23 -6.53 -8.41 -1.88
C VAL A 23 -5.66 -8.00 -3.05
N PHE A 24 -6.13 -7.09 -3.90
CA PHE A 24 -5.24 -6.42 -4.83
C PHE A 24 -4.43 -5.39 -4.04
N ALA A 25 -3.14 -5.70 -3.82
CA ALA A 25 -2.24 -4.85 -3.07
C ALA A 25 -2.00 -3.51 -3.79
N PRO A 26 -1.76 -2.40 -3.05
CA PRO A 26 -1.63 -1.09 -3.67
C PRO A 26 -0.42 -1.03 -4.61
N THR A 27 -0.68 -0.66 -5.86
CA THR A 27 0.32 -0.47 -6.92
C THR A 27 0.21 0.93 -7.50
N THR A 28 1.35 1.55 -7.79
CA THR A 28 1.42 2.86 -8.42
C THR A 28 1.22 2.75 -9.92
N LEU A 29 0.30 3.54 -10.49
CA LEU A 29 0.01 3.53 -11.92
C LEU A 29 0.67 4.65 -12.71
N SER A 30 0.89 5.81 -12.11
CA SER A 30 1.40 7.01 -12.79
C SER A 30 0.53 7.45 -13.99
N ALA A 31 -0.78 7.19 -13.95
CA ALA A 31 -1.71 7.36 -15.05
C ALA A 31 -2.70 8.51 -14.88
N SER A 32 -2.77 9.09 -13.67
CA SER A 32 -3.68 10.20 -13.38
C SER A 32 -3.21 11.50 -14.04
N PHE A 33 -4.13 12.44 -14.19
CA PHE A 33 -3.79 13.78 -14.69
C PHE A 33 -2.83 14.49 -13.73
N PHE A 34 -2.09 15.49 -14.24
CA PHE A 34 -1.09 16.24 -13.46
C PHE A 34 -1.64 16.81 -12.14
N ASN A 35 -2.91 17.16 -12.08
CA ASN A 35 -3.60 17.63 -10.87
C ASN A 35 -4.17 16.51 -9.98
N GLY A 36 -3.77 15.27 -10.21
CA GLY A 36 -4.19 14.11 -9.44
C GLY A 36 -5.60 13.60 -9.70
N VAL A 37 -6.32 14.17 -10.67
CA VAL A 37 -7.63 13.67 -11.08
C VAL A 37 -7.47 12.33 -11.78
N ALA A 38 -8.25 11.32 -11.38
CA ALA A 38 -8.23 10.00 -12.00
C ALA A 38 -8.59 10.09 -13.50
N SER A 39 -7.72 9.51 -14.33
CA SER A 39 -7.92 9.38 -15.77
C SER A 39 -8.90 8.24 -16.11
N THR A 40 -9.22 8.08 -17.39
CA THR A 40 -9.93 6.89 -17.86
C THR A 40 -9.10 5.64 -17.72
N ASP A 41 -7.78 5.75 -17.93
CA ASP A 41 -6.84 4.62 -17.81
C ASP A 41 -6.78 4.09 -16.38
N ASP A 42 -6.76 4.98 -15.36
CA ASP A 42 -6.88 4.56 -13.96
C ASP A 42 -8.16 3.75 -13.73
N VAL A 43 -9.30 4.25 -14.22
CA VAL A 43 -10.61 3.61 -14.03
C VAL A 43 -10.66 2.23 -14.70
N GLU A 44 -10.22 2.10 -15.95
CA GLU A 44 -10.25 0.84 -16.70
C GLU A 44 -9.25 -0.18 -16.14
N TYR A 45 -8.09 0.27 -15.68
CA TYR A 45 -7.11 -0.59 -15.02
C TYR A 45 -7.71 -1.30 -13.79
N TYR A 46 -8.36 -0.56 -12.90
CA TYR A 46 -8.99 -1.14 -11.71
C TYR A 46 -10.24 -1.94 -12.04
N ARG A 47 -11.08 -1.49 -13.00
CA ARG A 47 -12.23 -2.25 -13.50
C ARG A 47 -11.83 -3.65 -13.92
N HIS A 48 -10.76 -3.76 -14.68
CA HIS A 48 -10.30 -5.03 -15.25
C HIS A 48 -9.80 -6.03 -14.20
N ARG A 49 -9.37 -5.55 -13.02
CA ARG A 49 -8.76 -6.33 -11.93
C ARG A 49 -9.68 -6.57 -10.73
N ALA A 50 -10.82 -5.92 -10.68
CA ALA A 50 -11.72 -5.99 -9.52
C ALA A 50 -12.62 -7.25 -9.50
N GLY A 51 -12.59 -8.11 -10.51
CA GLY A 51 -13.53 -9.23 -10.66
C GLY A 51 -13.37 -10.35 -9.64
N GLY A 52 -12.16 -10.78 -9.34
CA GLY A 52 -11.88 -11.95 -8.50
C GLY A 52 -11.58 -11.63 -7.04
N VAL A 53 -10.77 -10.61 -6.79
CA VAL A 53 -10.34 -10.25 -5.43
C VAL A 53 -11.50 -9.72 -4.58
N ALA A 54 -11.42 -9.93 -3.26
CA ALA A 54 -12.42 -9.40 -2.34
C ALA A 54 -12.28 -7.89 -2.12
N MET A 55 -11.05 -7.38 -2.15
CA MET A 55 -10.73 -6.00 -1.88
C MET A 55 -9.65 -5.49 -2.85
N VAL A 56 -9.80 -4.27 -3.31
CA VAL A 56 -8.82 -3.54 -4.12
C VAL A 56 -8.32 -2.37 -3.28
N ILE A 57 -7.02 -2.31 -3.03
CA ILE A 57 -6.38 -1.13 -2.43
C ILE A 57 -5.83 -0.28 -3.58
N VAL A 58 -6.49 0.84 -3.83
CA VAL A 58 -6.06 1.83 -4.83
C VAL A 58 -4.72 2.40 -4.40
N GLY A 59 -3.77 2.47 -5.32
CA GLY A 59 -2.38 2.87 -5.04
C GLY A 59 -2.24 4.26 -4.43
N ALA A 60 -1.06 4.55 -3.91
CA ALA A 60 -0.70 5.73 -3.13
C ALA A 60 -1.30 7.03 -3.66
N SER A 61 -2.32 7.56 -2.96
CA SER A 61 -3.03 8.79 -3.32
C SER A 61 -2.58 9.92 -2.40
N TYR A 62 -1.98 10.98 -2.95
CA TYR A 62 -1.43 12.04 -2.12
C TYR A 62 -2.53 12.87 -1.42
N VAL A 63 -2.34 13.12 -0.12
CA VAL A 63 -3.30 13.85 0.75
C VAL A 63 -3.08 15.35 0.76
N ASP A 64 -1.90 15.80 0.34
CA ASP A 64 -1.43 17.18 0.25
C ASP A 64 -0.55 17.33 -0.99
N ASP A 65 -0.55 18.49 -1.63
CA ASP A 65 0.25 18.75 -2.84
C ASP A 65 1.76 18.63 -2.60
N LEU A 66 2.26 18.92 -1.38
CA LEU A 66 3.64 18.65 -0.98
C LEU A 66 3.93 17.16 -0.77
N GLY A 67 2.89 16.36 -0.63
CA GLY A 67 2.97 14.90 -0.48
C GLY A 67 3.05 14.12 -1.78
N ARG A 68 3.07 14.80 -2.93
CA ARG A 68 3.18 14.18 -4.24
C ARG A 68 4.55 13.55 -4.42
N GLY A 69 4.62 12.25 -4.80
CA GLY A 69 5.86 11.48 -4.90
C GLY A 69 6.34 11.16 -6.31
N PHE A 70 5.43 11.22 -7.31
CA PHE A 70 5.77 10.85 -8.69
C PHE A 70 4.80 11.47 -9.71
N PRO A 71 5.23 11.61 -10.98
CA PRO A 71 4.36 12.10 -12.05
C PRO A 71 3.15 11.20 -12.25
N GLY A 72 2.00 11.78 -12.54
CA GLY A 72 0.76 11.03 -12.79
C GLY A 72 0.21 10.29 -11.57
N GLN A 73 0.61 10.68 -10.35
CA GLN A 73 0.07 10.13 -9.12
C GLN A 73 -1.39 10.56 -8.90
N LEU A 74 -2.23 9.62 -8.47
CA LEU A 74 -3.59 9.89 -8.04
C LEU A 74 -3.59 10.81 -6.81
N GLY A 75 -4.52 11.76 -6.76
CA GLY A 75 -4.69 12.67 -5.64
C GLY A 75 -6.02 12.47 -4.91
N ILE A 76 -6.01 12.83 -3.63
CA ILE A 76 -7.19 12.93 -2.76
C ILE A 76 -7.10 14.19 -1.88
N SER A 77 -6.26 15.15 -2.30
CA SER A 77 -5.98 16.40 -1.59
C SER A 77 -7.02 17.48 -1.83
N ASP A 78 -7.77 17.41 -2.94
CA ASP A 78 -8.70 18.47 -3.38
C ASP A 78 -10.06 17.91 -3.84
N ASP A 79 -11.13 18.71 -3.65
CA ASP A 79 -12.50 18.32 -4.00
C ASP A 79 -12.71 18.18 -5.51
N ASN A 80 -11.87 18.81 -6.34
CA ASN A 80 -11.88 18.63 -7.79
C ASN A 80 -11.56 17.18 -8.22
N GLN A 81 -10.92 16.39 -7.35
CA GLN A 81 -10.59 14.99 -7.60
C GLN A 81 -11.78 14.05 -7.35
N LEU A 82 -12.81 14.49 -6.59
CA LEU A 82 -13.95 13.66 -6.18
C LEU A 82 -14.68 12.98 -7.35
N ALA A 83 -14.91 13.70 -8.45
CA ALA A 83 -15.63 13.13 -9.59
C ALA A 83 -14.86 11.96 -10.24
N GLY A 84 -13.54 12.07 -10.33
CA GLY A 84 -12.66 10.99 -10.79
C GLY A 84 -12.63 9.80 -9.84
N LEU A 85 -12.52 10.07 -8.55
CA LEU A 85 -12.53 9.05 -7.49
C LEU A 85 -13.85 8.27 -7.47
N LYS A 86 -15.00 8.94 -7.63
CA LYS A 86 -16.32 8.26 -7.73
C LYS A 86 -16.40 7.30 -8.92
N ARG A 87 -15.86 7.68 -10.09
CA ARG A 87 -15.83 6.80 -11.26
C ARG A 87 -14.95 5.57 -11.01
N LEU A 88 -13.82 5.77 -10.36
CA LEU A 88 -12.89 4.70 -10.01
C LEU A 88 -13.52 3.72 -9.01
N VAL A 89 -14.16 4.22 -7.94
CA VAL A 89 -14.89 3.40 -6.97
C VAL A 89 -16.01 2.62 -7.67
N GLY A 90 -16.81 3.27 -8.53
CA GLY A 90 -17.87 2.60 -9.30
C GLY A 90 -17.33 1.45 -10.14
N ALA A 91 -16.17 1.63 -10.79
CA ALA A 91 -15.53 0.59 -11.60
C ALA A 91 -15.07 -0.62 -10.75
N ILE A 92 -14.58 -0.39 -9.54
CA ILE A 92 -14.22 -1.47 -8.61
C ILE A 92 -15.47 -2.21 -8.11
N HIS A 93 -16.50 -1.46 -7.73
CA HIS A 93 -17.77 -2.03 -7.26
C HIS A 93 -18.50 -2.84 -8.34
N ASP A 94 -18.43 -2.43 -9.61
CA ASP A 94 -18.98 -3.20 -10.75
C ASP A 94 -18.37 -4.61 -10.82
N GLY A 95 -17.10 -4.77 -10.41
CA GLY A 95 -16.43 -6.08 -10.27
C GLY A 95 -16.80 -6.84 -9.00
N GLY A 96 -17.53 -6.21 -8.07
CA GLY A 96 -17.96 -6.79 -6.80
C GLY A 96 -16.88 -6.79 -5.70
N SER A 97 -15.78 -6.09 -5.87
CA SER A 97 -14.73 -5.91 -4.84
C SER A 97 -15.03 -4.70 -3.96
N LYS A 98 -14.53 -4.75 -2.72
CA LYS A 98 -14.44 -3.59 -1.86
C LYS A 98 -13.35 -2.63 -2.36
N ALA A 99 -13.64 -1.32 -2.36
CA ALA A 99 -12.70 -0.28 -2.76
C ALA A 99 -12.10 0.40 -1.52
N VAL A 100 -10.78 0.29 -1.35
CA VAL A 100 -10.01 0.98 -0.31
C VAL A 100 -9.01 1.91 -0.99
N VAL A 101 -8.79 3.12 -0.49
CA VAL A 101 -7.78 4.04 -1.04
C VAL A 101 -6.62 4.19 -0.06
N GLN A 102 -5.38 4.09 -0.58
CA GLN A 102 -4.18 4.28 0.23
C GLN A 102 -3.83 5.77 0.33
N LEU A 103 -3.87 6.32 1.54
CA LEU A 103 -3.55 7.71 1.87
C LEU A 103 -2.03 7.86 2.02
N HIS A 104 -1.45 8.81 1.29
CA HIS A 104 0.00 8.90 1.10
C HIS A 104 0.54 10.33 1.19
N HIS A 105 1.76 10.45 1.69
CA HIS A 105 2.58 11.65 1.62
C HIS A 105 4.05 11.24 1.42
N ALA A 106 4.66 11.66 0.31
CA ALA A 106 6.00 11.20 -0.07
C ALA A 106 7.11 11.67 0.87
N GLY A 107 6.95 12.84 1.48
CA GLY A 107 8.03 13.43 2.27
C GLY A 107 9.28 13.68 1.40
N ARG A 108 10.46 13.29 1.91
CA ARG A 108 11.75 13.44 1.19
C ARG A 108 11.89 12.53 -0.06
N MET A 109 10.93 11.63 -0.29
CA MET A 109 10.90 10.80 -1.50
C MET A 109 10.25 11.52 -2.70
N SER A 110 9.83 12.76 -2.52
CA SER A 110 9.36 13.65 -3.58
C SER A 110 10.53 14.32 -4.31
N TYR A 111 10.21 15.09 -5.36
CA TYR A 111 11.15 15.91 -6.12
C TYR A 111 10.58 17.32 -6.26
N SER A 112 11.42 18.34 -6.14
CA SER A 112 10.99 19.75 -6.23
C SER A 112 10.25 20.08 -7.53
N ASP A 113 10.63 19.44 -8.65
CA ASP A 113 9.97 19.60 -9.96
C ASP A 113 8.51 19.12 -9.99
N LEU A 114 8.12 18.24 -9.06
CA LEU A 114 6.75 17.74 -8.94
C LEU A 114 5.87 18.64 -8.08
N LEU A 115 6.49 19.46 -7.24
CA LEU A 115 5.79 20.24 -6.24
C LEU A 115 5.36 21.62 -6.78
N PRO A 116 4.26 22.19 -6.28
CA PRO A 116 3.79 23.49 -6.73
C PRO A 116 4.87 24.57 -6.64
N GLY A 117 5.13 25.26 -7.76
CA GLY A 117 6.11 26.36 -7.79
C GLY A 117 7.57 25.96 -7.56
N GLY A 118 7.93 24.67 -7.69
CA GLY A 118 9.31 24.21 -7.47
C GLY A 118 9.73 24.28 -6.00
N GLN A 119 8.82 24.08 -5.07
CA GLN A 119 9.11 24.10 -3.64
C GLN A 119 10.05 22.95 -3.26
N ALA A 120 10.85 23.16 -2.20
CA ALA A 120 11.66 22.10 -1.63
C ALA A 120 10.78 20.97 -1.07
N THR A 121 11.25 19.74 -1.21
CA THR A 121 10.67 18.58 -0.54
C THR A 121 10.72 18.76 0.99
N VAL A 122 9.89 18.03 1.72
CA VAL A 122 9.76 18.16 3.17
C VAL A 122 10.03 16.83 3.88
N ALA A 123 10.52 16.87 5.10
CA ALA A 123 10.80 15.69 5.91
C ALA A 123 10.77 16.03 7.41
N PRO A 124 10.82 15.04 8.32
CA PRO A 124 10.99 15.30 9.75
C PRO A 124 12.29 16.05 10.07
N SER A 125 13.37 15.78 9.33
CA SER A 125 14.67 16.47 9.45
C SER A 125 15.30 16.67 8.07
N ALA A 126 16.20 17.65 7.93
CA ALA A 126 16.86 18.00 6.66
C ALA A 126 17.93 16.95 6.27
N ILE A 127 17.50 15.71 6.09
CA ILE A 127 18.33 14.55 5.73
C ILE A 127 17.86 13.98 4.39
N PRO A 128 18.71 13.99 3.33
CA PRO A 128 18.34 13.43 2.03
C PRO A 128 18.11 11.91 2.11
N ASN A 129 17.34 11.37 1.17
CA ASN A 129 17.08 9.93 1.13
C ASN A 129 18.33 9.12 0.74
N THR A 130 19.04 9.61 -0.24
CA THR A 130 20.37 9.11 -0.66
C THR A 130 21.35 10.27 -0.78
N PRO A 131 22.67 10.03 -0.86
CA PRO A 131 23.66 11.11 -1.02
C PRO A 131 23.42 12.01 -2.24
N ASP A 132 22.79 11.46 -3.28
CA ASP A 132 22.51 12.16 -4.54
C ASP A 132 21.09 12.76 -4.61
N SER A 133 20.26 12.53 -3.58
CA SER A 133 18.91 13.09 -3.51
C SER A 133 18.92 14.53 -3.06
N GLU A 134 17.86 15.28 -3.39
CA GLU A 134 17.62 16.63 -2.86
C GLU A 134 17.57 16.60 -1.33
N THR A 135 18.18 17.62 -0.69
CA THR A 135 18.04 17.77 0.76
C THR A 135 16.67 18.38 1.06
N PRO A 136 15.80 17.67 1.79
CA PRO A 136 14.49 18.19 2.14
C PRO A 136 14.59 19.32 3.17
N ARG A 137 13.57 20.17 3.19
CA ARG A 137 13.37 21.13 4.29
C ARG A 137 12.74 20.40 5.48
N GLU A 138 13.22 20.69 6.68
CA GLU A 138 12.59 20.21 7.90
C GLU A 138 11.20 20.86 8.08
N LEU A 139 10.20 20.03 8.42
CA LEU A 139 8.84 20.47 8.73
C LEU A 139 8.79 21.22 10.07
N THR A 140 8.05 22.31 10.12
CA THR A 140 7.70 23.01 11.37
C THR A 140 6.59 22.24 12.10
N ASP A 141 6.42 22.49 13.42
CA ASP A 141 5.33 21.90 14.21
C ASP A 141 3.94 22.17 13.62
N ASN A 142 3.70 23.38 13.15
CA ASN A 142 2.43 23.75 12.53
C ASN A 142 2.18 22.98 11.23
N GLU A 143 3.18 22.78 10.39
CA GLU A 143 3.06 21.99 9.16
C GLU A 143 2.81 20.52 9.45
N ILE A 144 3.47 19.95 10.46
CA ILE A 144 3.22 18.59 10.90
C ILE A 144 1.75 18.40 11.32
N ARG A 145 1.22 19.33 12.11
CA ARG A 145 -0.20 19.32 12.52
C ARG A 145 -1.15 19.50 11.34
N GLU A 146 -0.81 20.35 10.37
CA GLU A 146 -1.61 20.55 9.16
C GLU A 146 -1.64 19.29 8.31
N ILE A 147 -0.52 18.56 8.16
CA ILE A 147 -0.47 17.28 7.44
C ILE A 147 -1.38 16.24 8.14
N VAL A 148 -1.41 16.20 9.47
CA VAL A 148 -2.36 15.34 10.20
C VAL A 148 -3.81 15.67 9.83
N GLU A 149 -4.15 16.96 9.74
CA GLU A 149 -5.49 17.40 9.28
C GLU A 149 -5.75 17.04 7.82
N ASP A 150 -4.73 17.05 6.93
CA ASP A 150 -4.84 16.65 5.53
C ASP A 150 -5.21 15.17 5.39
N PHE A 151 -4.65 14.28 6.18
CA PHE A 151 -5.07 12.89 6.24
C PHE A 151 -6.56 12.76 6.66
N GLY A 152 -7.02 13.58 7.60
CA GLY A 152 -8.43 13.65 7.97
C GLY A 152 -9.31 14.16 6.82
N ARG A 153 -8.92 15.24 6.13
CA ARG A 153 -9.64 15.78 4.96
C ARG A 153 -9.69 14.76 3.81
N ALA A 154 -8.60 14.06 3.55
CA ALA A 154 -8.52 12.99 2.56
C ALA A 154 -9.45 11.83 2.90
N THR A 155 -9.50 11.41 4.17
CA THR A 155 -10.45 10.39 4.65
C THR A 155 -11.89 10.81 4.41
N LYS A 156 -12.23 12.07 4.70
CA LYS A 156 -13.57 12.59 4.41
C LYS A 156 -13.91 12.55 2.92
N ARG A 157 -12.93 12.86 2.04
CA ARG A 157 -13.11 12.74 0.58
C ARG A 157 -13.28 11.29 0.15
N ALA A 158 -12.54 10.34 0.76
CA ALA A 158 -12.72 8.92 0.48
C ALA A 158 -14.14 8.45 0.79
N ILE A 159 -14.69 8.83 1.96
CA ILE A 159 -16.09 8.54 2.34
C ILE A 159 -17.05 9.16 1.34
N ASN A 160 -16.87 10.44 0.96
CA ASN A 160 -17.73 11.16 0.01
C ASN A 160 -17.64 10.60 -1.43
N ALA A 161 -16.52 10.00 -1.79
CA ALA A 161 -16.32 9.32 -3.08
C ALA A 161 -16.98 7.94 -3.13
N GLY A 162 -17.34 7.36 -1.98
CA GLY A 162 -17.98 6.06 -1.87
C GLY A 162 -17.01 4.90 -1.70
N PHE A 163 -15.76 5.15 -1.30
CA PHE A 163 -14.85 4.08 -0.90
C PHE A 163 -15.40 3.32 0.31
N ASP A 164 -15.11 2.02 0.37
CA ASP A 164 -15.43 1.16 1.50
C ASP A 164 -14.41 1.29 2.64
N GLY A 165 -13.28 1.96 2.41
CA GLY A 165 -12.24 2.13 3.42
C GLY A 165 -11.06 2.96 2.97
N VAL A 166 -10.14 3.17 3.91
CA VAL A 166 -8.84 3.81 3.68
C VAL A 166 -7.72 2.96 4.28
N GLU A 167 -6.53 3.02 3.66
CA GLU A 167 -5.30 2.48 4.21
C GLU A 167 -4.30 3.61 4.43
N ILE A 168 -3.73 3.71 5.63
CA ILE A 168 -2.69 4.70 5.93
C ILE A 168 -1.33 4.14 5.48
N HIS A 169 -0.61 4.89 4.64
CA HIS A 169 0.69 4.45 4.12
C HIS A 169 1.85 4.81 5.06
N GLY A 170 2.18 3.90 5.97
CA GLY A 170 3.31 4.03 6.90
C GLY A 170 4.56 3.23 6.50
N ALA A 171 4.76 2.96 5.21
CA ALA A 171 5.81 2.09 4.68
C ALA A 171 6.65 2.76 3.58
N ASN A 172 7.62 2.02 3.01
CA ASN A 172 8.36 2.32 1.78
C ASN A 172 9.10 3.67 1.82
N HIS A 173 9.67 4.01 2.96
CA HIS A 173 10.45 5.24 3.21
C HIS A 173 9.67 6.56 3.03
N TYR A 174 8.31 6.51 2.97
CA TYR A 174 7.47 7.69 2.88
C TYR A 174 7.29 8.40 4.24
N LEU A 175 6.57 9.50 4.28
CA LEU A 175 6.62 10.45 5.39
C LEU A 175 6.37 9.84 6.78
N LEU A 176 5.36 8.96 6.93
CA LEU A 176 5.07 8.35 8.23
C LEU A 176 6.22 7.46 8.70
N GLN A 177 6.80 6.66 7.79
CA GLN A 177 7.99 5.89 8.08
C GLN A 177 9.19 6.79 8.38
N GLN A 178 9.34 7.92 7.66
CA GLN A 178 10.43 8.88 7.93
C GLN A 178 10.37 9.44 9.34
N PHE A 179 9.17 9.69 9.88
CA PHE A 179 9.00 10.10 11.28
C PHE A 179 9.31 8.98 12.27
N PHE A 180 8.95 7.76 11.94
CA PHE A 180 9.20 6.59 12.80
C PHE A 180 10.67 6.17 12.80
N SER A 181 11.39 6.37 11.69
CA SER A 181 12.76 5.90 11.53
C SER A 181 13.78 6.77 12.25
N PRO A 182 14.65 6.18 13.09
CA PRO A 182 15.77 6.91 13.70
C PRO A 182 16.82 7.36 12.67
N SER A 183 16.82 6.80 11.46
CA SER A 183 17.74 7.20 10.39
C SER A 183 17.36 8.53 9.75
N SER A 184 16.08 8.86 9.71
CA SER A 184 15.54 10.07 9.06
C SER A 184 14.97 11.11 10.01
N ASN A 185 14.58 10.73 11.24
CA ASN A 185 14.06 11.65 12.24
C ASN A 185 15.10 11.91 13.33
N LYS A 186 15.74 13.08 13.26
CA LYS A 186 16.72 13.58 14.23
C LYS A 186 16.19 14.80 15.02
N ARG A 187 14.88 14.97 15.04
CA ARG A 187 14.22 16.05 15.79
C ARG A 187 14.44 15.88 17.31
N THR A 188 14.42 16.99 18.02
CA THR A 188 14.56 17.05 19.48
C THR A 188 13.29 17.50 20.20
N ASP A 189 12.24 17.81 19.45
CA ASP A 189 10.89 18.07 19.97
C ASP A 189 10.10 16.78 20.22
N SER A 190 8.81 16.89 20.57
CA SER A 190 7.95 15.73 20.81
C SER A 190 7.81 14.80 19.61
N TRP A 191 7.90 15.31 18.38
CA TRP A 191 7.83 14.53 17.14
C TRP A 191 9.08 13.69 16.85
N GLY A 192 10.20 13.96 17.55
CA GLY A 192 11.45 13.22 17.42
C GLY A 192 11.78 12.40 18.65
N THR A 193 11.47 12.91 19.85
CA THR A 193 11.70 12.18 21.11
C THR A 193 10.75 11.00 21.28
N ASP A 194 9.53 11.10 20.72
CA ASP A 194 8.60 10.00 20.53
C ASP A 194 8.35 9.81 19.01
N ARG A 195 9.04 8.85 18.40
CA ARG A 195 8.93 8.57 16.98
C ARG A 195 7.58 7.96 16.56
N THR A 196 6.78 7.48 17.51
CA THR A 196 5.42 6.98 17.23
C THR A 196 4.39 8.11 17.18
N ALA A 197 4.71 9.30 17.71
CA ALA A 197 3.78 10.42 17.88
C ALA A 197 3.10 10.84 16.57
N PHE A 198 3.85 11.01 15.47
CA PHE A 198 3.26 11.44 14.20
C PHE A 198 2.42 10.34 13.52
N PRO A 199 2.92 9.10 13.33
CA PRO A 199 2.09 8.01 12.80
C PRO A 199 0.81 7.77 13.60
N LEU A 200 0.85 7.83 14.93
CA LEU A 200 -0.32 7.71 15.79
C LEU A 200 -1.27 8.90 15.65
N ALA A 201 -0.76 10.13 15.61
CA ALA A 201 -1.60 11.32 15.41
C ALA A 201 -2.39 11.24 14.10
N VAL A 202 -1.75 10.80 13.00
CA VAL A 202 -2.42 10.55 11.72
C VAL A 202 -3.48 9.45 11.87
N ALA A 203 -3.13 8.32 12.49
CA ALA A 203 -4.05 7.20 12.62
C ALA A 203 -5.28 7.54 13.49
N HIS A 204 -5.08 8.26 14.59
CA HIS A 204 -6.18 8.78 15.43
C HIS A 204 -7.07 9.75 14.64
N LYS A 205 -6.49 10.70 13.91
CA LYS A 205 -7.26 11.65 13.10
C LYS A 205 -8.12 10.94 12.05
N VAL A 206 -7.56 9.97 11.35
CA VAL A 206 -8.28 9.16 10.37
C VAL A 206 -9.42 8.40 11.02
N ALA A 207 -9.17 7.72 12.15
CA ALA A 207 -10.18 6.99 12.91
C ALA A 207 -11.31 7.90 13.42
N ASP A 208 -10.98 9.09 13.90
CA ASP A 208 -11.97 10.08 14.34
C ASP A 208 -12.90 10.52 13.21
N VAL A 209 -12.33 10.81 12.03
CA VAL A 209 -13.12 11.19 10.86
C VAL A 209 -14.02 10.04 10.39
N ILE A 210 -13.54 8.80 10.41
CA ILE A 210 -14.34 7.61 10.10
C ILE A 210 -15.51 7.49 11.10
N ARG A 211 -15.24 7.55 12.38
CA ARG A 211 -16.27 7.45 13.44
C ARG A 211 -17.38 8.49 13.30
N GLU A 212 -17.01 9.70 12.87
CA GLU A 212 -17.95 10.82 12.76
C GLU A 212 -18.76 10.83 11.45
N ASN A 213 -18.23 10.22 10.37
CA ASN A 213 -18.74 10.46 9.02
C ASN A 213 -19.04 9.22 8.21
N ALA A 214 -18.52 8.06 8.59
CA ALA A 214 -18.70 6.83 7.81
C ALA A 214 -19.85 5.99 8.36
N GLU A 215 -20.40 5.13 7.50
CA GLU A 215 -21.32 4.08 7.92
C GLU A 215 -20.57 2.92 8.58
N SER A 216 -21.30 2.08 9.33
CA SER A 216 -20.73 0.84 9.90
C SER A 216 -20.13 -0.05 8.81
N GLY A 217 -18.97 -0.65 9.10
CA GLY A 217 -18.25 -1.49 8.17
C GLY A 217 -17.28 -0.74 7.24
N PHE A 218 -17.03 0.56 7.48
CA PHE A 218 -15.96 1.27 6.79
C PHE A 218 -14.60 0.76 7.27
N ILE A 219 -13.74 0.36 6.34
CA ILE A 219 -12.50 -0.37 6.59
C ILE A 219 -11.35 0.62 6.89
N LEU A 220 -10.61 0.38 7.96
CA LEU A 220 -9.38 1.10 8.28
C LEU A 220 -8.18 0.15 8.28
N GLY A 221 -7.25 0.35 7.35
CA GLY A 221 -5.98 -0.36 7.28
C GLY A 221 -4.77 0.53 7.56
N TYR A 222 -3.65 -0.12 7.88
CA TYR A 222 -2.35 0.54 7.99
C TYR A 222 -1.30 -0.31 7.29
N ARG A 223 -0.44 0.29 6.45
CA ARG A 223 0.67 -0.39 5.80
C ARG A 223 1.98 -0.04 6.47
N ILE A 224 2.80 -1.07 6.77
CA ILE A 224 4.07 -0.93 7.48
C ILE A 224 5.20 -1.66 6.73
N SER A 225 6.40 -1.07 6.68
CA SER A 225 7.64 -1.79 6.33
C SER A 225 8.20 -2.42 7.60
N PRO A 226 8.42 -3.74 7.64
CA PRO A 226 8.80 -4.46 8.86
C PRO A 226 10.15 -4.04 9.44
N GLU A 227 11.13 -3.72 8.59
CA GLU A 227 12.48 -3.33 9.01
C GLU A 227 13.14 -2.46 7.94
N GLU A 228 14.21 -1.77 8.30
CA GLU A 228 15.02 -0.94 7.41
C GLU A 228 16.42 -1.53 7.23
N THR A 229 16.97 -1.41 6.01
CA THR A 229 18.34 -1.84 5.69
C THR A 229 19.41 -0.91 6.23
N ASN A 230 19.05 0.34 6.56
CA ASN A 230 19.98 1.31 7.12
C ASN A 230 20.59 0.82 8.44
N VAL A 231 21.88 1.10 8.66
CA VAL A 231 22.59 0.68 9.87
C VAL A 231 21.95 1.22 11.14
N ASP A 232 21.51 2.49 11.10
CA ASP A 232 20.83 3.19 12.20
C ASP A 232 19.29 3.19 12.03
N GLY A 233 18.74 2.36 11.14
CA GLY A 233 17.31 2.17 10.97
C GLY A 233 16.68 1.32 12.08
N TYR A 234 15.36 1.26 12.08
CA TYR A 234 14.60 0.39 12.98
C TYR A 234 14.65 -1.09 12.55
N ARG A 235 14.31 -1.98 13.45
CA ARG A 235 14.30 -3.44 13.27
C ARG A 235 12.89 -3.99 13.50
N ILE A 236 12.70 -5.26 13.18
CA ILE A 236 11.41 -5.94 13.27
C ILE A 236 10.75 -5.81 14.65
N ASN A 237 11.51 -5.86 15.75
CA ASN A 237 10.93 -5.70 17.08
C ASN A 237 10.36 -4.30 17.31
N ASP A 238 11.02 -3.24 16.80
CA ASP A 238 10.53 -1.86 16.93
C ASP A 238 9.17 -1.69 16.25
N THR A 239 8.98 -2.34 15.10
CA THR A 239 7.74 -2.24 14.32
C THR A 239 6.64 -3.17 14.82
N VAL A 240 6.98 -4.31 15.40
CA VAL A 240 6.01 -5.17 16.11
C VAL A 240 5.48 -4.45 17.35
N ASP A 241 6.35 -3.83 18.14
CA ASP A 241 5.95 -3.04 19.32
C ASP A 241 5.06 -1.86 18.91
N PHE A 242 5.43 -1.14 17.84
CA PHE A 242 4.60 -0.06 17.29
C PHE A 242 3.24 -0.58 16.79
N ALA A 243 3.19 -1.71 16.10
CA ALA A 243 1.95 -2.29 15.62
C ALA A 243 1.02 -2.70 16.76
N GLN A 244 1.56 -3.23 17.88
CA GLN A 244 0.80 -3.50 19.09
C GLN A 244 0.23 -2.20 19.68
N GLN A 245 1.04 -1.16 19.82
CA GLN A 245 0.57 0.15 20.30
C GLN A 245 -0.54 0.68 19.40
N LEU A 246 -0.33 0.69 18.08
CA LEU A 246 -1.26 1.19 17.10
C LEU A 246 -2.62 0.46 17.16
N THR A 247 -2.62 -0.89 17.24
CA THR A 247 -3.86 -1.68 17.29
C THR A 247 -4.58 -1.61 18.62
N ASN A 248 -3.89 -1.25 19.70
CA ASN A 248 -4.49 -0.97 21.01
C ASN A 248 -5.15 0.40 21.09
N GLU A 249 -4.60 1.40 20.37
CA GLU A 249 -5.06 2.79 20.42
C GLU A 249 -6.04 3.13 19.29
N VAL A 250 -5.93 2.46 18.15
CA VAL A 250 -6.68 2.76 16.91
C VAL A 250 -7.45 1.52 16.46
N PRO A 251 -8.74 1.66 16.08
CA PRO A 251 -9.58 0.53 15.67
C PRO A 251 -9.26 0.08 14.24
N LEU A 252 -8.09 -0.51 14.02
CA LEU A 252 -7.71 -1.06 12.71
C LEU A 252 -8.47 -2.34 12.38
N ASP A 253 -8.87 -2.50 11.12
CA ASP A 253 -9.38 -3.75 10.56
C ASP A 253 -8.25 -4.66 10.12
N TYR A 254 -7.17 -4.10 9.54
CA TYR A 254 -6.03 -4.89 9.10
C TYR A 254 -4.70 -4.14 9.13
N LEU A 255 -3.62 -4.91 9.24
CA LEU A 255 -2.24 -4.46 9.05
C LEU A 255 -1.69 -5.08 7.77
N ASN A 256 -1.22 -4.24 6.82
CA ASN A 256 -0.64 -4.64 5.55
C ASN A 256 0.89 -4.60 5.63
N LEU A 257 1.55 -5.75 5.40
CA LEU A 257 3.00 -5.88 5.49
C LEU A 257 3.65 -5.62 4.13
N SER A 258 4.45 -4.57 4.02
CA SER A 258 5.22 -4.26 2.81
C SER A 258 6.50 -5.10 2.80
N GLN A 259 6.47 -6.21 2.08
CA GLN A 259 7.58 -7.17 1.98
C GLN A 259 7.60 -7.84 0.59
N PRO A 260 8.78 -8.30 0.11
CA PRO A 260 8.91 -8.91 -1.22
C PRO A 260 8.35 -10.34 -1.29
N VAL A 261 8.37 -11.10 -0.19
CA VAL A 261 7.88 -12.49 -0.14
C VAL A 261 6.99 -12.68 1.09
N ALA A 262 5.78 -13.21 0.89
CA ALA A 262 4.74 -13.27 1.93
C ALA A 262 5.15 -14.07 3.18
N ASN A 263 5.92 -15.14 3.01
CA ASN A 263 6.36 -16.02 4.10
C ASN A 263 7.86 -15.89 4.46
N GLN A 264 8.52 -14.79 4.06
CA GLN A 264 9.93 -14.58 4.40
C GLN A 264 10.15 -14.29 5.89
N SER A 265 11.32 -14.70 6.39
CA SER A 265 11.85 -14.25 7.69
C SER A 265 12.51 -12.86 7.56
N PRO A 266 12.72 -12.13 8.68
CA PRO A 266 13.45 -10.88 8.66
C PRO A 266 14.81 -11.01 8.00
N PHE A 267 15.15 -10.15 7.05
CA PHE A 267 16.42 -10.25 6.32
C PHE A 267 17.54 -9.42 6.96
N VAL A 268 17.19 -8.35 7.70
CA VAL A 268 18.18 -7.55 8.47
C VAL A 268 18.49 -8.20 9.82
N SER A 269 17.56 -9.02 10.33
CA SER A 269 17.70 -9.78 11.58
C SER A 269 17.72 -11.29 11.28
N PRO A 270 18.76 -11.81 10.60
CA PRO A 270 18.78 -13.18 10.06
C PRO A 270 18.81 -14.29 11.11
N GLU A 271 19.03 -13.96 12.38
CA GLU A 271 18.92 -14.88 13.53
C GLU A 271 17.46 -15.26 13.80
N ILE A 272 16.50 -14.42 13.44
CA ILE A 272 15.06 -14.68 13.57
C ILE A 272 14.61 -15.50 12.35
N LYS A 273 14.18 -16.75 12.58
CA LYS A 273 13.73 -17.66 11.53
C LYS A 273 12.22 -17.70 11.35
N THR A 274 11.47 -17.11 12.26
CA THR A 274 10.02 -16.99 12.17
C THR A 274 9.64 -16.04 11.02
N PRO A 275 8.70 -16.40 10.15
CA PRO A 275 8.21 -15.51 9.12
C PRO A 275 7.74 -14.17 9.68
N VAL A 276 8.02 -13.08 8.95
CA VAL A 276 7.63 -11.71 9.36
C VAL A 276 6.14 -11.63 9.68
N ALA A 277 5.28 -12.10 8.77
CA ALA A 277 3.84 -12.04 8.98
C ALA A 277 3.37 -12.83 10.21
N LYS A 278 4.06 -13.94 10.56
CA LYS A 278 3.78 -14.69 11.78
C LYS A 278 4.15 -13.91 13.04
N LEU A 279 5.26 -13.18 13.04
CA LEU A 279 5.64 -12.32 14.18
C LEU A 279 4.54 -11.29 14.49
N TYR A 280 3.99 -10.66 13.45
CA TYR A 280 2.87 -9.74 13.64
C TYR A 280 1.59 -10.47 14.05
N ARG A 281 1.26 -11.62 13.42
CA ARG A 281 0.05 -12.38 13.80
C ARG A 281 0.06 -12.78 15.27
N ASP A 282 1.22 -13.26 15.75
CA ASP A 282 1.37 -13.70 17.16
C ASP A 282 1.32 -12.52 18.16
N ALA A 283 1.63 -11.29 17.69
CA ALA A 283 1.69 -10.10 18.53
C ALA A 283 0.40 -9.28 18.55
N LEU A 284 -0.43 -9.36 17.51
CA LEU A 284 -1.62 -8.54 17.34
C LEU A 284 -2.89 -9.23 17.85
N PRO A 285 -3.95 -8.48 18.21
CA PRO A 285 -5.26 -9.03 18.54
C PRO A 285 -5.80 -9.93 17.40
N GLU A 286 -6.51 -11.01 17.75
CA GLU A 286 -7.03 -11.98 16.77
C GLU A 286 -8.02 -11.36 15.77
N ASP A 287 -8.72 -10.29 16.17
CA ASP A 287 -9.70 -9.58 15.36
C ASP A 287 -9.11 -8.52 14.42
N VAL A 288 -7.80 -8.25 14.49
CA VAL A 288 -7.06 -7.43 13.52
C VAL A 288 -6.44 -8.34 12.48
N ALA A 289 -6.89 -8.25 11.22
CA ALA A 289 -6.37 -9.10 10.15
C ALA A 289 -4.93 -8.72 9.77
N VAL A 290 -4.10 -9.73 9.50
CA VAL A 290 -2.76 -9.55 8.91
C VAL A 290 -2.82 -9.84 7.43
N LEU A 291 -2.40 -8.87 6.60
CA LEU A 291 -2.29 -8.99 5.15
C LEU A 291 -0.84 -9.25 4.76
N ALA A 292 -0.55 -10.49 4.36
CA ALA A 292 0.76 -10.88 3.84
C ALA A 292 0.82 -10.66 2.31
N VAL A 293 1.84 -9.96 1.84
CA VAL A 293 2.03 -9.60 0.43
C VAL A 293 3.37 -10.13 -0.07
N GLY A 294 3.42 -10.53 -1.33
CA GLY A 294 4.66 -10.77 -2.06
C GLY A 294 4.83 -12.17 -2.62
N ASN A 295 5.30 -12.21 -3.87
CA ASN A 295 5.69 -13.41 -4.64
C ASN A 295 4.68 -14.57 -4.62
N VAL A 296 3.40 -14.27 -4.77
CA VAL A 296 2.31 -15.25 -4.90
C VAL A 296 2.08 -15.50 -6.38
N ARG A 297 2.44 -16.65 -6.92
CA ARG A 297 2.34 -16.97 -8.37
C ARG A 297 1.20 -17.92 -8.68
N LYS A 298 0.95 -18.89 -7.80
CA LYS A 298 -0.06 -19.93 -7.95
C LYS A 298 -0.96 -20.00 -6.72
N GLY A 299 -2.07 -20.72 -6.82
CA GLY A 299 -2.97 -20.91 -5.68
C GLY A 299 -2.28 -21.56 -4.48
N GLN A 300 -1.31 -22.47 -4.73
CA GLN A 300 -0.52 -23.07 -3.65
C GLN A 300 0.33 -22.07 -2.88
N ASP A 301 0.87 -21.02 -3.55
CA ASP A 301 1.66 -19.98 -2.89
C ASP A 301 0.77 -19.14 -1.96
N ALA A 302 -0.45 -18.79 -2.42
CA ALA A 302 -1.43 -18.09 -1.61
C ALA A 302 -1.85 -18.90 -0.37
N GLU A 303 -2.08 -20.20 -0.56
CA GLU A 303 -2.42 -21.10 0.54
C GLU A 303 -1.27 -21.25 1.52
N ALA A 304 -0.04 -21.40 1.03
CA ALA A 304 1.18 -21.47 1.85
C ALA A 304 1.40 -20.16 2.63
N ALA A 305 1.19 -19.01 2.00
CA ALA A 305 1.30 -17.71 2.67
C ALA A 305 0.40 -17.63 3.91
N LEU A 306 -0.86 -18.10 3.83
CA LEU A 306 -1.76 -18.13 4.97
C LEU A 306 -1.36 -19.22 6.00
N ALA A 307 -1.04 -20.43 5.53
CA ALA A 307 -0.73 -21.57 6.40
C ALA A 307 0.57 -21.40 7.18
N ASP A 308 1.64 -20.92 6.53
CA ASP A 308 2.97 -20.76 7.13
C ASP A 308 3.05 -19.60 8.12
N THR A 309 2.22 -18.57 7.92
CA THR A 309 2.31 -17.33 8.68
C THR A 309 1.16 -17.11 9.65
N GLY A 310 0.03 -17.79 9.44
CA GLY A 310 -1.22 -17.51 10.14
C GLY A 310 -1.87 -16.19 9.72
N ALA A 311 -1.41 -15.55 8.62
CA ALA A 311 -2.04 -14.36 8.08
C ALA A 311 -3.49 -14.64 7.67
N ASP A 312 -4.33 -13.61 7.70
CA ASP A 312 -5.75 -13.69 7.41
C ASP A 312 -6.07 -13.37 5.94
N LEU A 313 -5.24 -12.56 5.33
CA LEU A 313 -5.37 -12.04 3.97
C LEU A 313 -4.06 -12.24 3.19
N VAL A 314 -4.20 -12.47 1.88
CA VAL A 314 -3.07 -12.56 0.94
C VAL A 314 -3.18 -11.47 -0.12
N GLY A 315 -2.10 -10.71 -0.30
CA GLY A 315 -2.00 -9.62 -1.25
C GLY A 315 -1.36 -10.05 -2.56
N LEU A 316 -2.06 -9.77 -3.65
CA LEU A 316 -1.63 -9.99 -5.03
C LEU A 316 -1.25 -8.63 -5.63
N ALA A 317 -0.10 -8.54 -6.28
CA ALA A 317 0.34 -7.33 -6.97
C ALA A 317 0.72 -7.65 -8.42
N VAL A 318 1.92 -8.18 -8.63
CA VAL A 318 2.47 -8.53 -9.94
C VAL A 318 1.56 -9.51 -10.69
N GLU A 319 0.98 -10.46 -9.98
CA GLU A 319 0.08 -11.46 -10.55
C GLU A 319 -1.11 -10.80 -11.25
N LEU A 320 -1.73 -9.81 -10.62
CA LEU A 320 -2.89 -9.09 -11.20
C LEU A 320 -2.49 -8.07 -12.27
N ILE A 321 -1.21 -7.64 -12.30
CA ILE A 321 -0.68 -6.88 -13.45
C ILE A 321 -0.65 -7.76 -14.70
N ILE A 322 -0.14 -9.00 -14.54
CA ILE A 322 0.11 -9.96 -15.65
C ILE A 322 -1.17 -10.72 -16.01
N GLU A 323 -1.94 -11.12 -15.01
CA GLU A 323 -3.15 -11.93 -15.14
C GLU A 323 -4.30 -11.34 -14.30
N PRO A 324 -5.05 -10.38 -14.84
CA PRO A 324 -6.16 -9.74 -14.13
C PRO A 324 -7.24 -10.72 -13.62
N LYS A 325 -7.35 -11.89 -14.26
CA LYS A 325 -8.30 -12.95 -13.91
C LYS A 325 -7.70 -14.09 -13.08
N TRP A 326 -6.60 -13.79 -12.38
CA TRP A 326 -5.85 -14.79 -11.59
C TRP A 326 -6.75 -15.53 -10.60
N VAL A 327 -7.54 -14.79 -9.79
CA VAL A 327 -8.41 -15.41 -8.76
C VAL A 327 -9.49 -16.26 -9.39
N GLU A 328 -10.14 -15.79 -10.45
CA GLU A 328 -11.19 -16.51 -11.15
C GLU A 328 -10.66 -17.81 -11.79
N LYS A 329 -9.48 -17.75 -12.42
CA LYS A 329 -8.84 -18.93 -13.03
C LYS A 329 -8.43 -19.95 -11.98
N VAL A 330 -7.82 -19.52 -10.86
CA VAL A 330 -7.44 -20.40 -9.75
C VAL A 330 -8.69 -21.05 -9.13
N ALA A 331 -9.74 -20.27 -8.86
CA ALA A 331 -11.00 -20.81 -8.34
C ALA A 331 -11.67 -21.84 -9.27
N ALA A 332 -11.48 -21.66 -10.58
CA ALA A 332 -11.96 -22.60 -11.60
C ALA A 332 -11.05 -23.82 -11.80
N GLY A 333 -9.89 -23.92 -11.13
CA GLY A 333 -8.88 -24.97 -11.33
C GLY A 333 -8.13 -24.86 -12.65
N GLN A 334 -8.01 -23.66 -13.22
CA GLN A 334 -7.38 -23.36 -14.50
C GLN A 334 -5.99 -22.73 -14.31
N GLU A 335 -5.23 -23.18 -13.33
CA GLU A 335 -3.92 -22.61 -13.00
C GLU A 335 -2.88 -22.77 -14.12
N ASP A 336 -3.00 -23.81 -14.94
CA ASP A 336 -2.13 -24.01 -16.12
C ASP A 336 -2.38 -22.95 -17.22
N ALA A 337 -3.49 -22.23 -17.16
CA ALA A 337 -3.85 -21.16 -18.10
C ALA A 337 -3.48 -19.75 -17.56
N LEU A 338 -2.79 -19.64 -16.42
CA LEU A 338 -2.31 -18.38 -15.89
C LEU A 338 -1.14 -17.85 -16.73
N ASN A 339 -1.23 -16.59 -17.12
CA ASN A 339 -0.08 -15.87 -17.67
C ASN A 339 0.98 -15.71 -16.57
N GLN A 340 2.23 -16.04 -16.89
CA GLN A 340 3.35 -15.98 -15.95
C GLN A 340 4.31 -14.82 -16.25
N LYS A 341 4.21 -14.24 -17.45
CA LYS A 341 5.07 -13.16 -17.93
C LYS A 341 4.25 -12.14 -18.69
N LEU A 342 4.64 -10.88 -18.58
CA LEU A 342 4.08 -9.77 -19.35
C LEU A 342 4.78 -9.69 -20.71
N SER A 343 4.04 -9.48 -21.81
CA SER A 343 4.59 -9.20 -23.12
C SER A 343 4.15 -7.82 -23.62
N GLU A 344 4.93 -7.22 -24.53
CA GLU A 344 4.61 -5.93 -25.14
C GLU A 344 3.30 -5.94 -25.94
N LEU A 345 2.83 -7.10 -26.35
CA LEU A 345 1.59 -7.26 -27.10
C LEU A 345 0.34 -7.23 -26.20
N ASP A 346 0.52 -7.44 -24.90
CA ASP A 346 -0.59 -7.61 -23.95
C ASP A 346 -1.09 -6.30 -23.33
N TYR A 347 -0.37 -5.18 -23.52
CA TYR A 347 -0.66 -3.92 -22.82
C TYR A 347 -2.09 -3.41 -23.01
N VAL A 348 -2.57 -3.47 -24.25
CA VAL A 348 -3.91 -2.98 -24.61
C VAL A 348 -4.99 -3.86 -23.98
N ASP A 349 -4.83 -5.19 -24.11
CA ASP A 349 -5.80 -6.17 -23.61
C ASP A 349 -5.81 -6.22 -22.06
N LEU A 350 -4.67 -5.91 -21.42
CA LEU A 350 -4.53 -5.84 -19.98
C LEU A 350 -4.91 -4.46 -19.39
N HIS A 351 -5.29 -3.50 -20.23
CA HIS A 351 -5.55 -2.12 -19.80
C HIS A 351 -4.41 -1.55 -18.94
N LEU A 352 -3.16 -1.77 -19.37
CA LEU A 352 -2.00 -1.18 -18.72
C LEU A 352 -1.74 0.21 -19.29
N PRO A 353 -1.80 1.28 -18.47
CA PRO A 353 -1.49 2.62 -18.93
C PRO A 353 -0.04 2.71 -19.41
N GLN A 354 0.24 3.46 -20.50
CA GLN A 354 1.59 3.58 -21.07
C GLN A 354 2.62 4.03 -20.02
N ALA A 355 2.25 5.00 -19.17
CA ALA A 355 3.14 5.48 -18.10
C ALA A 355 3.47 4.38 -17.07
N THR A 356 2.54 3.46 -16.80
CA THR A 356 2.78 2.29 -15.95
C THR A 356 3.74 1.33 -16.65
N VAL A 357 3.54 1.05 -17.94
CA VAL A 357 4.44 0.22 -18.74
C VAL A 357 5.85 0.79 -18.74
N ASP A 358 6.00 2.10 -19.02
CA ASP A 358 7.30 2.78 -19.04
C ASP A 358 8.00 2.70 -17.67
N SER A 359 7.23 2.70 -16.57
CA SER A 359 7.77 2.50 -15.23
C SER A 359 8.20 1.05 -14.99
N LEU A 360 7.39 0.08 -15.40
CA LEU A 360 7.70 -1.35 -15.25
C LEU A 360 8.92 -1.79 -16.06
N LEU A 361 9.23 -1.10 -17.18
CA LEU A 361 10.43 -1.35 -17.99
C LEU A 361 11.72 -0.78 -17.41
N LYS A 362 11.65 0.07 -16.36
CA LYS A 362 12.85 0.55 -15.69
C LYS A 362 13.55 -0.61 -14.96
N PRO A 363 14.90 -0.63 -14.90
CA PRO A 363 15.66 -1.73 -14.30
C PRO A 363 15.18 -2.11 -12.90
N MET A 364 14.76 -1.12 -12.12
CA MET A 364 14.27 -1.29 -10.77
C MET A 364 12.96 -2.10 -10.68
N PHE A 365 12.07 -1.97 -11.68
CA PHE A 365 10.78 -2.69 -11.72
C PHE A 365 10.82 -3.90 -12.66
N GLY A 366 11.73 -3.92 -13.64
CA GLY A 366 11.91 -5.04 -14.55
C GLY A 366 12.37 -6.32 -13.87
N GLU A 367 13.02 -6.22 -12.71
CA GLU A 367 13.37 -7.37 -11.86
C GLU A 367 12.18 -7.94 -11.07
N VAL A 368 11.13 -7.16 -10.88
CA VAL A 368 9.93 -7.54 -10.10
C VAL A 368 8.84 -8.11 -11.01
N VAL A 369 8.69 -7.57 -12.24
CA VAL A 369 7.69 -8.03 -13.21
C VAL A 369 8.37 -8.88 -14.28
N PRO A 370 8.07 -10.19 -14.37
CA PRO A 370 8.69 -11.06 -15.37
C PRO A 370 8.21 -10.71 -16.78
N TRP A 371 9.16 -10.53 -17.69
CA TRP A 371 8.93 -10.21 -19.11
C TRP A 371 9.14 -11.41 -20.01
N ALA A 372 8.29 -11.56 -21.03
CA ALA A 372 8.52 -12.52 -22.11
C ALA A 372 9.76 -12.10 -22.91
N GLY A 373 10.74 -13.01 -23.02
CA GLY A 373 12.02 -12.74 -23.70
C GLY A 373 13.14 -12.23 -22.79
N SER A 374 12.89 -12.01 -21.51
CA SER A 374 13.96 -11.89 -20.51
C SER A 374 14.32 -13.26 -19.95
N ASP A 375 15.62 -13.57 -19.89
CA ASP A 375 16.14 -14.78 -19.22
C ASP A 375 16.11 -14.64 -17.68
N ASN A 376 15.59 -13.53 -17.17
CA ASN A 376 15.51 -13.26 -15.75
C ASN A 376 14.42 -14.15 -15.14
N GLU A 377 14.81 -15.24 -14.52
CA GLU A 377 14.09 -15.79 -13.40
C GLU A 377 13.98 -14.66 -12.37
N VAL A 378 12.77 -14.39 -11.87
CA VAL A 378 12.52 -13.38 -10.85
C VAL A 378 13.56 -13.54 -9.75
N ALA A 379 14.37 -12.51 -9.54
CA ALA A 379 15.38 -12.54 -8.49
C ALA A 379 14.65 -12.88 -7.18
N GLU A 380 15.11 -13.91 -6.48
CA GLU A 380 14.55 -14.36 -5.20
C GLU A 380 14.60 -13.26 -4.11
N HIS A 381 15.23 -12.14 -4.45
CA HIS A 381 15.44 -10.98 -3.59
C HIS A 381 15.02 -9.70 -4.34
N GLY A 382 13.70 -9.47 -4.45
CA GLY A 382 13.19 -8.17 -4.89
C GLY A 382 13.73 -7.07 -3.97
N THR A 383 14.59 -6.20 -4.50
CA THR A 383 14.96 -4.97 -3.80
C THR A 383 13.70 -4.13 -3.67
N MET A 384 13.18 -4.03 -2.45
CA MET A 384 12.12 -3.07 -2.15
C MET A 384 12.69 -1.65 -2.20
N LEU A 385 12.02 -0.81 -2.94
CA LEU A 385 12.06 0.64 -2.80
C LEU A 385 11.39 1.07 -1.51
#